data_be5990637ba2fddc09a7e65a612896a3
#
_entry.id   be5990637ba2fddc09a7e65a612896a3
#
_cell.length_a   1.000
_cell.length_b   1.000
_cell.length_c   1.000
_cell.angle_alpha   90.00
_cell.angle_beta   90.00
_cell.angle_gamma   90.00
#
_symmetry.space_group_name_H-M   'P 1'
#
loop_
_entity.id
_entity.type
_entity.pdbx_description
1 polymer ?
#
loop_
_entity_poly.entity_id
_entity_poly.type
_entity_poly.pdbx_seq_one_letter_code
_entity_poly.pdbx_strand_id
1 'polypeptide(L)'
;QSPSSAASDVYKRQDIDDKIIEASKHENLPIKDLTKKYFEMYMEDISLIGINPPDIQPFATDFIEEMIAYIEKLIGLNKAYEASGNVLFRVKAFENYGCLSGRKIEEQKHGKRVEVESYKENENDFTLWKPSRKDEPGWNSPWGYGRPGWHLECSVMSEITLDIPFDIHGGGNDLKFPHHENEIAQTCACNGLDKASDFAKYWFHNGFLNLESEKMSKSLGNVIYIKDLLNDYQGNHIRLALLSTQYRQPIPWSKKLLDQAKSISSKINNFLEKHENVIPKFISSTKIAEALFDDLN
;
A
#
# COMPACT_ATOMS: atom_id res chain seq x y z
N GLN A 1 -18.25 -13.32 -25.61
CA GLN A 1 -17.69 -13.79 -24.32
C GLN A 1 -16.27 -13.30 -24.28
N SER A 2 -16.01 -12.27 -23.47
CA SER A 2 -14.65 -11.89 -23.11
C SER A 2 -13.99 -13.08 -22.38
N PRO A 3 -12.72 -13.39 -22.62
CA PRO A 3 -12.03 -14.36 -21.78
C PRO A 3 -12.12 -13.86 -20.32
N SER A 4 -12.49 -14.76 -19.42
CA SER A 4 -12.43 -14.47 -17.99
C SER A 4 -11.04 -13.91 -17.71
N SER A 5 -10.96 -12.66 -17.27
CA SER A 5 -9.70 -12.07 -16.86
C SER A 5 -9.13 -12.98 -15.77
N ALA A 6 -7.98 -13.56 -16.02
CA ALA A 6 -7.21 -14.21 -14.98
C ALA A 6 -7.03 -13.19 -13.83
N ALA A 7 -7.14 -13.65 -12.58
CA ALA A 7 -6.91 -12.80 -11.44
C ALA A 7 -5.52 -12.16 -11.57
N SER A 8 -5.46 -10.83 -11.58
CA SER A 8 -4.21 -10.09 -11.68
C SER A 8 -3.84 -9.53 -10.31
N ASP A 9 -2.60 -9.74 -9.91
CA ASP A 9 -2.02 -9.19 -8.70
C ASP A 9 -1.10 -8.01 -9.05
N VAL A 10 -1.37 -6.84 -8.48
CA VAL A 10 -0.68 -5.59 -8.81
C VAL A 10 -0.02 -5.01 -7.57
N TYR A 11 1.31 -4.88 -7.60
CA TYR A 11 2.08 -4.14 -6.60
C TYR A 11 2.53 -2.80 -7.15
N LYS A 12 1.83 -1.75 -6.72
CA LYS A 12 2.14 -0.35 -7.09
C LYS A 12 3.47 0.07 -6.48
N ARG A 13 4.33 0.67 -7.31
CA ARG A 13 5.62 1.19 -6.88
C ARG A 13 5.64 2.69 -6.96
N GLN A 14 5.82 3.29 -5.81
CA GLN A 14 6.04 4.71 -5.67
C GLN A 14 7.54 4.95 -5.66
N ASP A 15 8.10 5.25 -6.82
CA ASP A 15 9.52 5.43 -7.06
C ASP A 15 9.95 6.91 -7.06
N ILE A 16 9.04 7.80 -6.67
CA ILE A 16 9.26 9.22 -6.47
C ILE A 16 8.61 9.73 -5.19
N ASP A 17 9.41 10.20 -4.23
CA ASP A 17 8.96 10.71 -2.93
C ASP A 17 10.08 11.59 -2.33
N ASP A 18 9.74 12.49 -1.42
CA ASP A 18 10.70 13.37 -0.75
C ASP A 18 11.82 12.57 -0.05
N LYS A 19 11.49 11.42 0.57
CA LYS A 19 12.46 10.54 1.24
C LYS A 19 13.39 9.84 0.26
N ILE A 20 12.89 9.49 -0.93
CA ILE A 20 13.71 8.90 -2.00
C ILE A 20 14.69 9.93 -2.54
N ILE A 21 14.25 11.18 -2.71
CA ILE A 21 15.10 12.30 -3.15
C ILE A 21 16.21 12.54 -2.11
N GLU A 22 15.86 12.56 -0.83
CA GLU A 22 16.82 12.72 0.26
C GLU A 22 17.83 11.55 0.34
N ALA A 23 17.34 10.33 0.24
CA ALA A 23 18.19 9.14 0.23
C ALA A 23 19.13 9.10 -0.98
N SER A 24 18.66 9.51 -2.16
CA SER A 24 19.47 9.64 -3.38
C SER A 24 20.62 10.64 -3.18
N LYS A 25 20.37 11.79 -2.57
CA LYS A 25 21.40 12.78 -2.21
C LYS A 25 22.39 12.21 -1.19
N HIS A 26 21.91 11.51 -0.17
CA HIS A 26 22.74 10.93 0.88
C HIS A 26 23.63 9.79 0.37
N GLU A 27 23.11 8.90 -0.47
CA GLU A 27 23.86 7.78 -1.04
C GLU A 27 24.67 8.19 -2.29
N ASN A 28 24.49 9.41 -2.78
CA ASN A 28 25.10 9.91 -4.02
C ASN A 28 24.81 8.99 -5.22
N LEU A 29 23.60 8.50 -5.30
CA LEU A 29 23.10 7.64 -6.37
C LEU A 29 21.92 8.30 -7.10
N PRO A 30 21.84 8.22 -8.43
CA PRO A 30 20.64 8.62 -9.16
C PRO A 30 19.40 7.90 -8.61
N ILE A 31 18.26 8.59 -8.55
CA ILE A 31 17.01 8.04 -7.99
C ILE A 31 16.64 6.72 -8.65
N LYS A 32 16.76 6.63 -9.97
CA LYS A 32 16.48 5.41 -10.73
C LYS A 32 17.34 4.21 -10.27
N ASP A 33 18.61 4.45 -10.02
CA ASP A 33 19.54 3.39 -9.57
C ASP A 33 19.28 3.02 -8.12
N LEU A 34 18.96 4.02 -7.28
CA LEU A 34 18.60 3.82 -5.88
C LEU A 34 17.32 2.99 -5.77
N THR A 35 16.25 3.37 -6.46
CA THR A 35 14.96 2.66 -6.41
C THR A 35 15.09 1.26 -6.98
N LYS A 36 15.85 1.07 -8.06
CA LYS A 36 16.15 -0.25 -8.62
C LYS A 36 16.88 -1.13 -7.61
N LYS A 37 17.95 -0.63 -6.98
CA LYS A 37 18.73 -1.35 -5.96
C LYS A 37 17.84 -1.87 -4.84
N TYR A 38 17.04 -1.00 -4.22
CA TYR A 38 16.17 -1.38 -3.11
C TYR A 38 15.02 -2.29 -3.54
N PHE A 39 14.56 -2.13 -4.77
CA PHE A 39 13.58 -3.04 -5.33
C PHE A 39 14.13 -4.45 -5.52
N GLU A 40 15.32 -4.60 -6.10
CA GLU A 40 15.96 -5.90 -6.29
C GLU A 40 16.16 -6.60 -4.93
N MET A 41 16.63 -5.87 -3.92
CA MET A 41 16.75 -6.38 -2.54
C MET A 41 15.40 -6.85 -1.98
N TYR A 42 14.34 -6.06 -2.18
CA TYR A 42 12.99 -6.44 -1.74
C TYR A 42 12.51 -7.72 -2.44
N MET A 43 12.70 -7.82 -3.76
CA MET A 43 12.28 -9.01 -4.52
C MET A 43 13.06 -10.27 -4.10
N GLU A 44 14.35 -10.12 -3.81
CA GLU A 44 15.15 -11.19 -3.24
C GLU A 44 14.59 -11.64 -1.88
N ASP A 45 14.38 -10.71 -0.96
CA ASP A 45 13.86 -11.00 0.39
C ASP A 45 12.52 -11.73 0.36
N ILE A 46 11.55 -11.27 -0.45
CA ILE A 46 10.24 -11.91 -0.54
C ILE A 46 10.30 -13.29 -1.20
N SER A 47 11.20 -13.49 -2.16
CA SER A 47 11.40 -14.79 -2.81
C SER A 47 11.93 -15.83 -1.81
N LEU A 48 12.84 -15.42 -0.91
CA LEU A 48 13.43 -16.28 0.11
C LEU A 48 12.40 -16.77 1.16
N ILE A 49 11.31 -16.05 1.34
CA ILE A 49 10.19 -16.52 2.17
C ILE A 49 9.05 -17.16 1.35
N GLY A 50 9.28 -17.42 0.06
CA GLY A 50 8.37 -18.15 -0.81
C GLY A 50 7.15 -17.35 -1.27
N ILE A 51 7.26 -16.02 -1.38
CA ILE A 51 6.25 -15.15 -1.99
C ILE A 51 6.56 -15.02 -3.49
N ASN A 52 5.58 -15.33 -4.32
CA ASN A 52 5.69 -15.13 -5.76
C ASN A 52 5.68 -13.63 -6.11
N PRO A 53 6.37 -13.21 -7.18
CA PRO A 53 6.23 -11.85 -7.67
C PRO A 53 4.79 -11.59 -8.13
N PRO A 54 4.30 -10.36 -8.01
CA PRO A 54 2.99 -9.99 -8.55
C PRO A 54 3.01 -10.00 -10.09
N ASP A 55 1.84 -10.14 -10.71
CA ASP A 55 1.70 -10.20 -12.17
C ASP A 55 2.10 -8.87 -12.82
N ILE A 56 1.72 -7.76 -12.20
CA ILE A 56 1.96 -6.40 -12.71
C ILE A 56 2.65 -5.57 -11.63
N GLN A 57 3.67 -4.83 -12.03
CA GLN A 57 4.48 -4.00 -11.12
C GLN A 57 4.68 -2.61 -11.73
N PRO A 58 3.65 -1.75 -11.73
CA PRO A 58 3.73 -0.42 -12.31
C PRO A 58 4.59 0.51 -11.45
N PHE A 59 5.38 1.37 -12.09
CA PHE A 59 6.12 2.45 -11.45
C PHE A 59 5.34 3.75 -11.59
N ALA A 60 5.26 4.56 -10.55
CA ALA A 60 4.56 5.84 -10.59
C ALA A 60 5.13 6.76 -11.68
N THR A 61 6.45 6.73 -11.89
CA THR A 61 7.11 7.55 -12.92
C THR A 61 6.75 7.18 -14.36
N ASP A 62 6.19 6.00 -14.61
CA ASP A 62 5.73 5.58 -15.93
C ASP A 62 4.30 6.09 -16.27
N PHE A 63 3.59 6.71 -15.28
CA PHE A 63 2.19 7.14 -15.40
C PHE A 63 2.01 8.65 -15.24
N ILE A 64 3.05 9.44 -15.46
CA ILE A 64 3.01 10.89 -15.21
C ILE A 64 2.02 11.61 -16.13
N GLU A 65 1.97 11.25 -17.40
CA GLU A 65 1.05 11.87 -18.37
C GLU A 65 -0.40 11.58 -17.99
N GLU A 66 -0.69 10.37 -17.60
CA GLU A 66 -2.01 9.95 -17.13
C GLU A 66 -2.41 10.64 -15.83
N MET A 67 -1.46 10.83 -14.90
CA MET A 67 -1.70 11.59 -13.67
C MET A 67 -2.01 13.06 -13.97
N ILE A 68 -1.31 13.68 -14.91
CA ILE A 68 -1.58 15.05 -15.34
C ILE A 68 -2.99 15.14 -15.94
N ALA A 69 -3.33 14.25 -16.87
CA ALA A 69 -4.67 14.21 -17.45
C ALA A 69 -5.77 13.98 -16.41
N TYR A 70 -5.49 13.15 -15.41
CA TYR A 70 -6.42 12.90 -14.31
C TYR A 70 -6.66 14.15 -13.45
N ILE A 71 -5.61 14.90 -13.15
CA ILE A 71 -5.72 16.19 -12.44
C ILE A 71 -6.52 17.20 -13.26
N GLU A 72 -6.26 17.32 -14.57
CA GLU A 72 -7.00 18.21 -15.45
C GLU A 72 -8.51 17.89 -15.44
N LYS A 73 -8.85 16.60 -15.47
CA LYS A 73 -10.25 16.13 -15.35
C LYS A 73 -10.86 16.55 -13.99
N LEU A 74 -10.14 16.37 -12.88
CA LEU A 74 -10.60 16.79 -11.55
C LEU A 74 -10.80 18.30 -11.45
N ILE A 75 -9.92 19.11 -12.04
CA ILE A 75 -10.07 20.57 -12.11
C ILE A 75 -11.30 20.93 -12.95
N GLY A 76 -11.45 20.32 -14.14
CA GLY A 76 -12.62 20.53 -15.00
C GLY A 76 -13.96 20.20 -14.33
N LEU A 77 -13.97 19.22 -13.43
CA LEU A 77 -15.11 18.84 -12.59
C LEU A 77 -15.27 19.70 -11.33
N ASN A 78 -14.44 20.71 -11.13
CA ASN A 78 -14.40 21.55 -9.92
C ASN A 78 -14.12 20.75 -8.62
N LYS A 79 -13.42 19.62 -8.73
CA LYS A 79 -13.01 18.75 -7.61
C LYS A 79 -11.59 19.04 -7.13
N ALA A 80 -10.82 19.77 -7.92
CA ALA A 80 -9.47 20.22 -7.60
C ALA A 80 -9.29 21.69 -7.98
N TYR A 81 -8.23 22.31 -7.47
CA TYR A 81 -7.89 23.71 -7.75
C TYR A 81 -6.38 23.93 -7.68
N GLU A 82 -5.93 24.93 -8.44
CA GLU A 82 -4.55 25.39 -8.40
C GLU A 82 -4.37 26.50 -7.36
N ALA A 83 -3.30 26.40 -6.57
CA ALA A 83 -2.93 27.42 -5.61
C ALA A 83 -1.40 27.43 -5.38
N SER A 84 -0.76 28.57 -5.66
CA SER A 84 0.68 28.79 -5.46
C SER A 84 1.55 27.73 -6.15
N GLY A 85 1.20 27.31 -7.37
CA GLY A 85 1.90 26.27 -8.14
C GLY A 85 1.66 24.84 -7.67
N ASN A 86 0.83 24.64 -6.64
CA ASN A 86 0.32 23.33 -6.25
C ASN A 86 -1.04 23.11 -6.88
N VAL A 87 -1.42 21.83 -7.08
CA VAL A 87 -2.81 21.46 -7.31
C VAL A 87 -3.30 20.63 -6.14
N LEU A 88 -4.47 20.99 -5.61
CA LEU A 88 -5.06 20.39 -4.42
C LEU A 88 -6.43 19.80 -4.74
N PHE A 89 -6.72 18.66 -4.13
CA PHE A 89 -8.06 18.08 -4.13
C PHE A 89 -8.93 18.74 -3.08
N ARG A 90 -10.17 19.13 -3.46
CA ARG A 90 -11.18 19.66 -2.53
C ARG A 90 -11.85 18.52 -1.78
N VAL A 91 -11.45 18.26 -0.55
CA VAL A 91 -12.03 17.17 0.25
C VAL A 91 -13.56 17.36 0.42
N LYS A 92 -14.02 18.59 0.59
CA LYS A 92 -15.46 18.91 0.67
C LYS A 92 -16.24 18.64 -0.62
N ALA A 93 -15.58 18.45 -1.75
CA ALA A 93 -16.22 18.11 -3.02
C ALA A 93 -16.57 16.62 -3.15
N PHE A 94 -16.16 15.79 -2.18
CA PHE A 94 -16.56 14.40 -2.04
C PHE A 94 -17.35 14.22 -0.74
N GLU A 95 -18.67 14.18 -0.84
CA GLU A 95 -19.58 14.19 0.33
C GLU A 95 -19.37 12.99 1.26
N ASN A 96 -19.00 11.84 0.70
CA ASN A 96 -18.79 10.58 1.44
C ASN A 96 -17.34 10.41 1.96
N TYR A 97 -16.55 11.51 2.06
CA TYR A 97 -15.22 11.43 2.63
C TYR A 97 -15.25 10.91 4.07
N GLY A 98 -14.46 9.87 4.34
CA GLY A 98 -14.49 9.13 5.60
C GLY A 98 -15.29 7.83 5.53
N CYS A 99 -15.84 7.46 4.38
CA CYS A 99 -16.67 6.26 4.22
C CYS A 99 -15.93 4.94 4.50
N LEU A 100 -14.61 4.88 4.28
CA LEU A 100 -13.78 3.73 4.59
C LEU A 100 -13.30 3.75 6.05
N SER A 101 -12.82 4.90 6.49
CA SER A 101 -12.18 5.02 7.82
C SER A 101 -13.17 5.20 8.97
N GLY A 102 -14.39 5.65 8.67
CA GLY A 102 -15.39 6.06 9.66
C GLY A 102 -15.07 7.41 10.31
N ARG A 103 -14.06 8.15 9.81
CA ARG A 103 -13.65 9.46 10.37
C ARG A 103 -14.44 10.60 9.74
N LYS A 104 -15.01 11.46 10.58
CA LYS A 104 -15.63 12.68 10.11
C LYS A 104 -14.59 13.78 9.92
N ILE A 105 -14.78 14.60 8.89
CA ILE A 105 -13.87 15.73 8.57
C ILE A 105 -13.72 16.67 9.77
N GLU A 106 -14.83 16.94 10.50
CA GLU A 106 -14.86 17.82 11.66
C GLU A 106 -14.06 17.29 12.86
N GLU A 107 -13.89 15.98 12.97
CA GLU A 107 -13.19 15.33 14.09
C GLU A 107 -11.66 15.35 13.91
N GLN A 108 -11.17 15.73 12.72
CA GLN A 108 -9.73 15.74 12.41
C GLN A 108 -8.97 16.92 13.05
N LYS A 109 -9.69 17.90 13.62
CA LYS A 109 -9.12 19.12 14.22
C LYS A 109 -8.23 18.89 15.46
N HIS A 110 -8.13 17.69 16.00
CA HIS A 110 -7.56 17.45 17.34
C HIS A 110 -6.17 16.79 17.38
N GLY A 111 -5.44 16.64 16.26
CA GLY A 111 -4.23 15.81 16.27
C GLY A 111 -2.88 16.47 16.02
N LYS A 112 -2.78 17.55 15.28
CA LYS A 112 -1.51 18.27 15.06
C LYS A 112 -1.76 19.74 14.74
N ARG A 113 -1.09 20.65 15.44
CA ARG A 113 -0.80 22.01 14.98
C ARG A 113 0.21 21.93 13.82
N VAL A 114 -0.26 21.50 12.65
CA VAL A 114 0.44 21.81 11.41
C VAL A 114 -0.07 23.20 11.04
N GLU A 115 0.83 24.16 10.84
CA GLU A 115 0.48 25.45 10.26
C GLU A 115 -0.25 25.14 8.94
N VAL A 116 -1.52 25.53 8.89
CA VAL A 116 -2.31 25.35 7.67
C VAL A 116 -1.68 26.24 6.62
N GLU A 117 -1.18 25.64 5.55
CA GLU A 117 -0.56 26.37 4.46
C GLU A 117 -1.60 27.35 3.90
N SER A 118 -1.26 28.63 3.90
CA SER A 118 -2.16 29.76 3.62
C SER A 118 -2.82 29.73 2.24
N TYR A 119 -2.33 28.87 1.32
CA TYR A 119 -2.88 28.70 -0.02
C TYR A 119 -4.01 27.67 -0.11
N LYS A 120 -4.31 26.90 0.96
CA LYS A 120 -5.38 25.90 0.95
C LYS A 120 -6.75 26.53 1.19
N GLU A 121 -7.75 26.15 0.40
CA GLU A 121 -9.16 26.51 0.65
C GLU A 121 -9.70 25.85 1.93
N ASN A 122 -9.21 24.64 2.24
CA ASN A 122 -9.55 23.91 3.45
C ASN A 122 -8.33 23.16 4.00
N GLU A 123 -8.19 23.07 5.31
CA GLU A 123 -7.07 22.40 5.98
C GLU A 123 -6.92 20.91 5.61
N ASN A 124 -8.02 20.26 5.26
CA ASN A 124 -8.07 18.84 4.89
C ASN A 124 -7.77 18.59 3.41
N ASP A 125 -7.69 19.65 2.58
CA ASP A 125 -7.37 19.51 1.17
C ASP A 125 -5.95 18.96 1.01
N PHE A 126 -5.78 18.01 0.10
CA PHE A 126 -4.50 17.33 -0.07
C PHE A 126 -3.92 17.51 -1.48
N THR A 127 -2.62 17.40 -1.57
CA THR A 127 -1.87 17.70 -2.78
C THR A 127 -2.05 16.61 -3.83
N LEU A 128 -2.39 17.03 -5.07
CA LEU A 128 -2.38 16.22 -6.29
C LEU A 128 -1.13 16.45 -7.12
N TRP A 129 -0.62 17.70 -7.14
CA TRP A 129 0.62 18.11 -7.80
C TRP A 129 1.38 19.09 -6.93
N LYS A 130 2.69 18.86 -6.78
CA LYS A 130 3.58 19.67 -5.95
C LYS A 130 4.73 20.22 -6.81
N PRO A 131 5.05 21.52 -6.74
CA PRO A 131 6.18 22.07 -7.47
C PRO A 131 7.49 21.43 -7.03
N SER A 132 8.36 21.16 -7.99
CA SER A 132 9.73 20.67 -7.75
C SER A 132 10.74 21.79 -8.01
N ARG A 133 11.83 21.80 -7.25
CA ARG A 133 12.96 22.66 -7.51
C ARG A 133 13.74 22.15 -8.73
N LYS A 134 14.55 23.00 -9.36
CA LYS A 134 15.34 22.63 -10.55
C LYS A 134 16.34 21.49 -10.30
N ASP A 135 16.78 21.32 -9.06
CA ASP A 135 17.68 20.26 -8.61
C ASP A 135 16.95 19.01 -8.11
N GLU A 136 15.63 19.03 -8.16
CA GLU A 136 14.76 17.90 -7.78
C GLU A 136 14.13 17.28 -9.03
N PRO A 137 13.80 15.98 -8.99
CA PRO A 137 13.04 15.34 -10.04
C PRO A 137 11.67 15.97 -10.19
N GLY A 138 11.21 16.05 -11.43
CA GLY A 138 9.90 16.59 -11.76
C GLY A 138 9.64 16.55 -13.25
N TRP A 139 8.42 16.86 -13.61
CA TRP A 139 7.93 16.85 -14.98
C TRP A 139 7.21 18.16 -15.29
N ASN A 140 7.19 18.53 -16.56
CA ASN A 140 6.42 19.67 -17.00
C ASN A 140 4.93 19.34 -16.96
N SER A 141 4.14 20.28 -16.44
CA SER A 141 2.69 20.19 -16.39
C SER A 141 2.06 21.55 -16.70
N PRO A 142 0.75 21.65 -16.91
CA PRO A 142 0.05 22.94 -17.04
C PRO A 142 0.27 23.88 -15.85
N TRP A 143 0.57 23.35 -14.68
CA TRP A 143 0.76 24.10 -13.42
C TRP A 143 2.24 24.40 -13.12
N GLY A 144 3.13 24.03 -14.03
CA GLY A 144 4.57 24.20 -13.91
C GLY A 144 5.33 22.90 -13.65
N TYR A 145 6.65 23.04 -13.46
CA TYR A 145 7.54 21.93 -13.20
C TYR A 145 7.32 21.38 -11.78
N GLY A 146 6.99 20.09 -11.68
CA GLY A 146 6.63 19.49 -10.40
C GLY A 146 6.51 17.97 -10.45
N ARG A 147 5.90 17.41 -9.42
CA ARG A 147 5.69 15.97 -9.24
C ARG A 147 4.31 15.65 -8.67
N PRO A 148 3.78 14.42 -8.89
CA PRO A 148 2.49 14.00 -8.37
C PRO A 148 2.49 13.95 -6.84
N GLY A 149 1.29 14.09 -6.26
CA GLY A 149 1.03 13.82 -4.86
C GLY A 149 0.89 12.32 -4.61
N TRP A 150 1.33 11.88 -3.45
CA TRP A 150 1.43 10.48 -3.04
C TRP A 150 0.17 9.63 -3.28
N HIS A 151 -1.02 10.20 -3.09
CA HIS A 151 -2.28 9.45 -3.22
C HIS A 151 -2.72 9.28 -4.67
N LEU A 152 -2.40 10.24 -5.53
CA LEU A 152 -2.75 10.25 -6.94
C LEU A 152 -2.13 9.08 -7.70
N GLU A 153 -0.87 8.79 -7.40
CA GLU A 153 -0.12 7.70 -8.03
C GLU A 153 -0.88 6.39 -7.92
N CYS A 154 -1.35 6.07 -6.71
CA CYS A 154 -2.07 4.84 -6.45
C CYS A 154 -3.44 4.79 -7.13
N SER A 155 -4.19 5.90 -7.15
CA SER A 155 -5.48 5.96 -7.83
C SER A 155 -5.34 5.70 -9.33
N VAL A 156 -4.43 6.44 -9.98
CA VAL A 156 -4.23 6.35 -11.44
C VAL A 156 -3.70 4.98 -11.83
N MET A 157 -2.66 4.49 -11.17
CA MET A 157 -2.11 3.16 -11.47
C MET A 157 -3.14 2.04 -11.28
N SER A 158 -3.96 2.10 -10.22
CA SER A 158 -4.99 1.07 -9.96
C SER A 158 -6.09 1.11 -11.03
N GLU A 159 -6.59 2.29 -11.37
CA GLU A 159 -7.64 2.45 -12.37
C GLU A 159 -7.19 1.97 -13.75
N ILE A 160 -5.96 2.26 -14.16
CA ILE A 160 -5.44 1.87 -15.47
C ILE A 160 -5.08 0.38 -15.55
N THR A 161 -4.57 -0.20 -14.47
CA THR A 161 -4.07 -1.58 -14.50
C THR A 161 -5.14 -2.63 -14.18
N LEU A 162 -6.16 -2.26 -13.42
CA LEU A 162 -7.17 -3.19 -12.91
C LEU A 162 -8.61 -2.86 -13.32
N ASP A 163 -8.84 -1.67 -13.90
CA ASP A 163 -10.17 -1.06 -14.01
C ASP A 163 -10.83 -0.85 -12.63
N ILE A 164 -11.98 -0.18 -12.59
CA ILE A 164 -12.74 0.03 -11.36
C ILE A 164 -14.21 -0.44 -11.54
N PRO A 165 -14.82 -1.06 -10.52
CA PRO A 165 -14.21 -1.48 -9.27
C PRO A 165 -13.43 -2.79 -9.42
N PHE A 166 -12.19 -2.80 -8.92
CA PHE A 166 -11.43 -4.05 -8.78
C PHE A 166 -11.83 -4.82 -7.50
N ASP A 167 -11.34 -6.06 -7.35
CA ASP A 167 -11.86 -6.93 -6.30
C ASP A 167 -11.32 -6.55 -4.91
N ILE A 168 -10.00 -6.49 -4.72
CA ILE A 168 -9.39 -6.32 -3.40
C ILE A 168 -8.34 -5.20 -3.43
N HIS A 169 -8.44 -4.26 -2.49
CA HIS A 169 -7.40 -3.27 -2.19
C HIS A 169 -6.83 -3.51 -0.80
N GLY A 170 -5.52 -3.68 -0.73
CA GLY A 170 -4.83 -4.03 0.51
C GLY A 170 -3.74 -3.07 0.92
N GLY A 171 -3.42 -3.07 2.22
CA GLY A 171 -2.30 -2.34 2.79
C GLY A 171 -2.21 -2.43 4.30
N GLY A 172 -1.26 -1.74 4.89
CA GLY A 172 -1.17 -1.61 6.34
C GLY A 172 -2.33 -0.79 6.91
N ASN A 173 -2.68 -1.03 8.16
CA ASN A 173 -3.77 -0.29 8.81
C ASN A 173 -3.53 1.22 8.92
N ASP A 174 -2.29 1.67 8.83
CA ASP A 174 -1.90 3.10 8.76
C ASP A 174 -2.25 3.74 7.41
N LEU A 175 -2.36 2.95 6.33
CA LEU A 175 -2.77 3.43 5.02
C LEU A 175 -4.28 3.64 4.92
N LYS A 176 -5.09 3.02 5.79
CA LYS A 176 -6.54 3.18 5.77
C LYS A 176 -6.95 4.66 5.78
N PHE A 177 -6.24 5.46 6.57
CA PHE A 177 -6.41 6.90 6.63
C PHE A 177 -5.06 7.60 6.84
N PRO A 178 -4.72 8.66 6.07
CA PRO A 178 -5.57 9.27 5.03
C PRO A 178 -5.42 8.64 3.63
N HIS A 179 -4.45 7.74 3.40
CA HIS A 179 -4.02 7.34 2.06
C HIS A 179 -5.15 6.71 1.22
N HIS A 180 -5.73 5.59 1.67
CA HIS A 180 -6.80 4.92 0.93
C HIS A 180 -8.10 5.75 0.89
N GLU A 181 -8.39 6.52 1.94
CA GLU A 181 -9.53 7.45 1.92
C GLU A 181 -9.36 8.51 0.82
N ASN A 182 -8.14 9.03 0.64
CA ASN A 182 -7.84 10.01 -0.39
C ASN A 182 -7.87 9.37 -1.80
N GLU A 183 -7.44 8.12 -1.95
CA GLU A 183 -7.57 7.38 -3.20
C GLU A 183 -9.05 7.23 -3.60
N ILE A 184 -9.93 6.83 -2.65
CA ILE A 184 -11.36 6.75 -2.89
C ILE A 184 -11.93 8.10 -3.31
N ALA A 185 -11.60 9.15 -2.55
CA ALA A 185 -12.15 10.48 -2.79
C ALA A 185 -11.81 10.99 -4.20
N GLN A 186 -10.55 10.90 -4.62
CA GLN A 186 -10.15 11.36 -5.96
C GLN A 186 -10.70 10.46 -7.07
N THR A 187 -10.71 9.13 -6.89
CA THR A 187 -11.21 8.20 -7.92
C THR A 187 -12.73 8.32 -8.09
N CYS A 188 -13.47 8.32 -7.00
CA CYS A 188 -14.92 8.48 -7.06
C CYS A 188 -15.32 9.85 -7.59
N ALA A 189 -14.68 10.93 -7.14
CA ALA A 189 -14.96 12.27 -7.63
C ALA A 189 -14.63 12.45 -9.12
N CYS A 190 -13.58 11.78 -9.62
CA CYS A 190 -13.19 11.81 -11.03
C CYS A 190 -14.18 11.07 -11.94
N ASN A 191 -14.81 10.01 -11.43
CA ASN A 191 -15.66 9.11 -12.22
C ASN A 191 -17.16 9.22 -11.90
N GLY A 192 -17.58 10.20 -11.06
CA GLY A 192 -18.98 10.40 -10.70
C GLY A 192 -19.54 9.27 -9.83
N LEU A 193 -18.69 8.65 -9.01
CA LEU A 193 -18.99 7.58 -8.07
C LEU A 193 -18.99 8.11 -6.63
N ASP A 194 -19.51 7.34 -5.68
CA ASP A 194 -19.72 7.87 -4.32
C ASP A 194 -19.37 6.92 -3.17
N LYS A 195 -19.01 5.66 -3.45
CA LYS A 195 -18.77 4.64 -2.42
C LYS A 195 -17.37 4.04 -2.51
N ALA A 196 -16.84 3.62 -1.38
CA ALA A 196 -15.57 2.88 -1.35
C ALA A 196 -15.60 1.61 -2.20
N SER A 197 -16.76 0.94 -2.28
CA SER A 197 -16.97 -0.26 -3.11
C SER A 197 -16.98 0.01 -4.62
N ASP A 198 -17.12 1.27 -5.03
CA ASP A 198 -17.07 1.66 -6.45
C ASP A 198 -15.61 1.81 -6.93
N PHE A 199 -14.66 1.92 -6.00
CA PHE A 199 -13.23 1.87 -6.28
C PHE A 199 -12.68 0.45 -6.10
N ALA A 200 -12.87 -0.16 -4.93
CA ALA A 200 -12.52 -1.56 -4.66
C ALA A 200 -13.62 -2.24 -3.84
N LYS A 201 -14.01 -3.45 -4.26
CA LYS A 201 -15.13 -4.19 -3.64
C LYS A 201 -14.82 -4.58 -2.19
N TYR A 202 -13.58 -4.98 -1.92
CA TYR A 202 -13.11 -5.41 -0.59
C TYR A 202 -11.85 -4.67 -0.19
N TRP A 203 -11.74 -4.34 1.09
CA TRP A 203 -10.62 -3.63 1.69
C TRP A 203 -9.92 -4.50 2.72
N PHE A 204 -8.65 -4.73 2.52
CA PHE A 204 -7.81 -5.57 3.36
C PHE A 204 -6.75 -4.75 4.08
N HIS A 205 -6.83 -4.64 5.42
CA HIS A 205 -5.86 -3.88 6.21
C HIS A 205 -5.24 -4.77 7.27
N ASN A 206 -3.92 -4.97 7.17
CA ASN A 206 -3.17 -5.77 8.13
C ASN A 206 -2.66 -4.92 9.30
N GLY A 207 -2.56 -5.60 10.46
CA GLY A 207 -1.93 -5.04 11.66
C GLY A 207 -0.43 -4.82 11.50
N PHE A 208 0.17 -4.22 12.52
CA PHE A 208 1.60 -3.91 12.54
C PHE A 208 2.44 -5.06 13.11
N LEU A 209 3.73 -5.05 12.79
CA LEU A 209 4.73 -5.80 13.52
C LEU A 209 5.18 -4.97 14.73
N ASN A 210 4.99 -5.50 15.93
CA ASN A 210 5.40 -4.87 17.17
C ASN A 210 6.59 -5.63 17.78
N LEU A 211 7.66 -4.90 18.09
CA LEU A 211 8.78 -5.39 18.86
C LEU A 211 8.64 -4.88 20.29
N GLU A 212 8.61 -5.78 21.27
CA GLU A 212 8.53 -5.41 22.70
C GLU A 212 7.45 -4.35 22.99
N SER A 213 6.27 -4.47 22.39
CA SER A 213 5.14 -3.51 22.44
C SER A 213 5.30 -2.21 21.63
N GLU A 214 6.41 -1.97 20.96
CA GLU A 214 6.58 -0.82 20.06
C GLU A 214 6.46 -1.22 18.59
N LYS A 215 5.89 -0.34 17.76
CA LYS A 215 5.82 -0.56 16.31
C LYS A 215 7.23 -0.62 15.73
N MET A 216 7.51 -1.67 14.93
CA MET A 216 8.74 -1.72 14.13
C MET A 216 8.74 -0.57 13.12
N SER A 217 9.76 0.28 13.14
CA SER A 217 9.88 1.39 12.20
C SER A 217 11.33 1.82 11.96
N LYS A 218 11.59 2.38 10.77
CA LYS A 218 12.91 2.94 10.44
C LYS A 218 13.32 4.09 11.37
N SER A 219 12.37 4.91 11.79
CA SER A 219 12.63 6.06 12.68
C SER A 219 13.09 5.66 14.08
N LEU A 220 12.70 4.47 14.54
CA LEU A 220 13.14 3.89 15.82
C LEU A 220 14.44 3.07 15.70
N GLY A 221 14.89 2.80 14.46
CA GLY A 221 16.09 1.98 14.23
C GLY A 221 15.95 0.51 14.63
N ASN A 222 14.72 0.03 14.88
CA ASN A 222 14.42 -1.32 15.36
C ASN A 222 13.97 -2.27 14.25
N VAL A 223 14.37 -2.02 13.00
CA VAL A 223 14.00 -2.86 11.84
C VAL A 223 14.79 -4.17 11.86
N ILE A 224 14.08 -5.28 11.68
CA ILE A 224 14.66 -6.62 11.49
C ILE A 224 14.56 -6.97 10.01
N TYR A 225 15.68 -7.32 9.39
CA TYR A 225 15.72 -7.71 7.99
C TYR A 225 15.49 -9.21 7.82
N ILE A 226 14.77 -9.58 6.77
CA ILE A 226 14.49 -11.01 6.44
C ILE A 226 15.80 -11.80 6.28
N LYS A 227 16.78 -11.24 5.58
CA LYS A 227 18.09 -11.85 5.39
C LYS A 227 18.82 -12.20 6.70
N ASP A 228 18.64 -11.38 7.76
CA ASP A 228 19.28 -11.65 9.04
C ASP A 228 18.58 -12.81 9.78
N LEU A 229 17.24 -12.91 9.64
CA LEU A 229 16.47 -14.03 10.18
C LEU A 229 16.78 -15.35 9.50
N LEU A 230 17.16 -15.34 8.22
CA LEU A 230 17.49 -16.55 7.45
C LEU A 230 18.78 -17.23 7.90
N ASN A 231 19.60 -16.58 8.73
CA ASN A 231 20.74 -17.23 9.38
C ASN A 231 20.31 -18.32 10.38
N ASP A 232 19.15 -18.15 11.03
CA ASP A 232 18.65 -19.04 12.09
C ASP A 232 17.36 -19.79 11.71
N TYR A 233 16.61 -19.27 10.74
CA TYR A 233 15.28 -19.75 10.34
C TYR A 233 15.17 -19.94 8.84
N GLN A 234 14.35 -20.89 8.40
CA GLN A 234 13.97 -21.04 7.00
C GLN A 234 12.84 -20.07 6.63
N GLY A 235 12.68 -19.74 5.35
CA GLY A 235 11.65 -18.82 4.87
C GLY A 235 10.23 -19.22 5.27
N ASN A 236 9.91 -20.53 5.25
CA ASN A 236 8.62 -21.04 5.68
C ASN A 236 8.35 -20.83 7.19
N HIS A 237 9.40 -20.80 8.05
CA HIS A 237 9.24 -20.50 9.47
C HIS A 237 8.85 -19.03 9.67
N ILE A 238 9.51 -18.11 8.93
CA ILE A 238 9.21 -16.67 8.96
C ILE A 238 7.79 -16.44 8.45
N ARG A 239 7.42 -17.07 7.34
CA ARG A 239 6.06 -16.97 6.77
C ARG A 239 5.00 -17.48 7.73
N LEU A 240 5.23 -18.62 8.38
CA LEU A 240 4.30 -19.16 9.37
C LEU A 240 4.19 -18.27 10.60
N ALA A 241 5.28 -17.62 11.04
CA ALA A 241 5.24 -16.64 12.12
C ALA A 241 4.37 -15.43 11.76
N LEU A 242 4.49 -14.90 10.53
CA LEU A 242 3.66 -13.81 10.03
C LEU A 242 2.17 -14.19 9.96
N LEU A 243 1.85 -15.44 9.66
CA LEU A 243 0.49 -15.97 9.56
C LEU A 243 -0.08 -16.49 10.88
N SER A 244 0.67 -16.44 11.97
CA SER A 244 0.26 -17.00 13.26
C SER A 244 -0.76 -16.17 14.04
N THR A 245 -1.03 -14.96 13.57
CA THR A 245 -1.97 -14.02 14.18
C THR A 245 -2.99 -13.61 13.11
N GLN A 246 -4.24 -13.41 13.52
CA GLN A 246 -5.27 -12.88 12.62
C GLN A 246 -4.79 -11.56 12.01
N TYR A 247 -4.90 -11.40 10.70
CA TYR A 247 -4.18 -10.38 9.94
C TYR A 247 -4.44 -8.93 10.37
N ARG A 248 -5.62 -8.63 10.96
CA ARG A 248 -5.94 -7.28 11.47
C ARG A 248 -5.25 -6.95 12.79
N GLN A 249 -4.79 -7.99 13.52
CA GLN A 249 -4.18 -7.81 14.82
C GLN A 249 -2.69 -7.52 14.71
N PRO A 250 -2.13 -6.70 15.60
CA PRO A 250 -0.69 -6.53 15.67
C PRO A 250 0.02 -7.85 15.99
N ILE A 251 1.10 -8.14 15.30
CA ILE A 251 1.92 -9.33 15.54
C ILE A 251 2.98 -8.99 16.58
N PRO A 252 3.00 -9.62 17.77
CA PRO A 252 4.06 -9.46 18.77
C PRO A 252 5.31 -10.23 18.31
N TRP A 253 6.09 -9.58 17.44
CA TRP A 253 7.26 -10.19 16.83
C TRP A 253 8.35 -10.48 17.86
N SER A 254 8.80 -11.72 17.95
CA SER A 254 9.80 -12.15 18.91
C SER A 254 10.51 -13.42 18.45
N LYS A 255 11.69 -13.68 19.02
CA LYS A 255 12.38 -14.95 18.83
C LYS A 255 11.49 -16.14 19.25
N LYS A 256 10.72 -16.01 20.34
CA LYS A 256 9.78 -17.04 20.81
C LYS A 256 8.76 -17.39 19.74
N LEU A 257 8.20 -16.39 19.03
CA LEU A 257 7.24 -16.61 17.95
C LEU A 257 7.87 -17.40 16.78
N LEU A 258 9.08 -17.04 16.39
CA LEU A 258 9.84 -17.74 15.36
C LEU A 258 10.16 -19.19 15.76
N ASP A 259 10.58 -19.43 17.01
CA ASP A 259 10.85 -20.78 17.53
C ASP A 259 9.57 -21.64 17.55
N GLN A 260 8.43 -21.05 17.88
CA GLN A 260 7.11 -21.71 17.81
C GLN A 260 6.76 -22.07 16.35
N ALA A 261 6.92 -21.15 15.42
CA ALA A 261 6.68 -21.38 13.99
C ALA A 261 7.58 -22.50 13.44
N LYS A 262 8.87 -22.50 13.82
CA LYS A 262 9.84 -23.57 13.48
C LYS A 262 9.37 -24.93 14.02
N SER A 263 8.91 -24.99 15.27
CA SER A 263 8.40 -26.22 15.89
C SER A 263 7.15 -26.75 15.18
N ILE A 264 6.21 -25.85 14.82
CA ILE A 264 4.98 -26.22 14.08
C ILE A 264 5.36 -26.75 12.69
N SER A 265 6.20 -26.02 11.95
CA SER A 265 6.68 -26.44 10.62
C SER A 265 7.33 -27.82 10.66
N SER A 266 8.20 -28.09 11.65
CA SER A 266 8.84 -29.40 11.82
C SER A 266 7.82 -30.53 12.07
N LYS A 267 6.78 -30.26 12.86
CA LYS A 267 5.70 -31.24 13.09
C LYS A 267 4.93 -31.57 11.81
N ILE A 268 4.63 -30.52 11.01
CA ILE A 268 3.95 -30.68 9.70
C ILE A 268 4.82 -31.52 8.77
N ASN A 269 6.10 -31.17 8.61
CA ASN A 269 7.01 -31.90 7.74
C ASN A 269 7.17 -33.37 8.15
N ASN A 270 7.39 -33.63 9.44
CA ASN A 270 7.47 -35.01 9.95
C ASN A 270 6.19 -35.80 9.70
N PHE A 271 5.02 -35.16 9.76
CA PHE A 271 3.76 -35.79 9.42
C PHE A 271 3.66 -36.11 7.94
N LEU A 272 4.01 -35.18 7.08
CA LEU A 272 3.99 -35.36 5.62
C LEU A 272 4.95 -36.46 5.18
N GLU A 273 6.17 -36.48 5.69
CA GLU A 273 7.18 -37.54 5.41
C GLU A 273 6.66 -38.92 5.79
N LYS A 274 6.00 -39.06 6.95
CA LYS A 274 5.43 -40.36 7.38
C LYS A 274 4.25 -40.82 6.54
N HIS A 275 3.62 -39.91 5.80
CA HIS A 275 2.42 -40.17 5.00
C HIS A 275 2.62 -39.90 3.51
N GLU A 276 3.85 -39.91 3.03
CA GLU A 276 4.25 -39.63 1.64
C GLU A 276 3.44 -40.42 0.59
N ASN A 277 3.03 -41.65 0.92
CA ASN A 277 2.27 -42.57 0.05
C ASN A 277 0.75 -42.44 0.22
N VAL A 278 0.26 -41.52 1.07
CA VAL A 278 -1.18 -41.31 1.25
C VAL A 278 -1.66 -40.29 0.25
N ILE A 279 -2.46 -40.73 -0.73
CA ILE A 279 -3.17 -39.83 -1.65
C ILE A 279 -4.19 -39.05 -0.80
N PRO A 280 -4.04 -37.73 -0.61
CA PRO A 280 -4.98 -36.97 0.18
C PRO A 280 -6.36 -37.01 -0.51
N LYS A 281 -7.36 -37.61 0.14
CA LYS A 281 -8.74 -37.37 -0.25
C LYS A 281 -9.05 -35.91 0.12
N PHE A 282 -9.48 -35.13 -0.86
CA PHE A 282 -9.96 -33.79 -0.60
C PHE A 282 -11.20 -33.88 0.32
N ILE A 283 -10.99 -33.64 1.61
CA ILE A 283 -12.07 -33.50 2.55
C ILE A 283 -12.27 -31.99 2.69
N SER A 284 -13.38 -31.49 2.16
CA SER A 284 -13.82 -30.13 2.48
C SER A 284 -14.16 -30.11 3.99
N SER A 285 -13.20 -29.70 4.82
CA SER A 285 -13.51 -29.44 6.21
C SER A 285 -14.38 -28.20 6.29
N THR A 286 -15.66 -28.37 6.61
CA THR A 286 -16.59 -27.25 6.82
C THR A 286 -16.02 -26.23 7.81
N LYS A 287 -15.36 -26.70 8.88
CA LYS A 287 -14.73 -25.81 9.88
C LYS A 287 -13.58 -24.95 9.32
N ILE A 288 -12.74 -25.50 8.43
CA ILE A 288 -11.68 -24.71 7.78
C ILE A 288 -12.31 -23.71 6.80
N ALA A 289 -13.31 -24.12 6.03
CA ALA A 289 -14.01 -23.23 5.12
C ALA A 289 -14.74 -22.12 5.89
N GLU A 290 -15.43 -22.45 6.97
CA GLU A 290 -16.09 -21.48 7.85
C GLU A 290 -15.09 -20.44 8.39
N ALA A 291 -13.94 -20.88 8.91
CA ALA A 291 -12.89 -19.98 9.40
C ALA A 291 -12.31 -19.09 8.30
N LEU A 292 -12.08 -19.64 7.09
CA LEU A 292 -11.59 -18.86 5.96
C LEU A 292 -12.62 -17.84 5.46
N PHE A 293 -13.91 -18.16 5.52
CA PHE A 293 -14.99 -17.25 5.16
C PHE A 293 -15.36 -16.28 6.29
N ASP A 294 -14.90 -16.52 7.51
CA ASP A 294 -15.04 -15.61 8.66
C ASP A 294 -13.80 -14.70 8.77
N ASP A 295 -13.58 -13.84 7.76
CA ASP A 295 -12.52 -12.83 7.72
C ASP A 295 -11.11 -13.43 7.92
N LEU A 296 -10.86 -14.62 7.38
CA LEU A 296 -9.59 -15.36 7.51
C LEU A 296 -9.21 -15.67 8.98
N ASN A 297 -10.19 -15.93 9.81
CA ASN A 297 -10.01 -16.20 11.24
C ASN A 297 -9.38 -17.59 11.53
#